data_f9a3d4e8bd724d8e1bdfa28b1c0a87b7
#
_entry.id   f9a3d4e8bd724d8e1bdfa28b1c0a87b7
#
_cell.length_a   1.000
_cell.length_b   1.000
_cell.length_c   1.000
_cell.angle_alpha   90.00
_cell.angle_beta   90.00
_cell.angle_gamma   90.00
#
_symmetry.space_group_name_H-M   'P 1'
#
loop_
_entity.id
_entity.type
_entity.pdbx_description
1 polymer ?
#
loop_
_entity_poly.entity_id
_entity_poly.type
_entity_poly.pdbx_seq_one_letter_code
_entity_poly.pdbx_strand_id
1 'polypeptide(L)'
;MYKIAICDDDKNYREKIEKVIETEGILPKSEIRFYEYESGKELLKNADILHDLVFMDMRMPGLDGNKSVLKLREYNRAAILVFCSGYFEPTSDSINIGQPFRYIMKDLHDRSLKREIPAILSKVKLHCGDSSVTVTSAGRVIRIYT
;
A
#
# COMPACT_ATOMS: atom_id res chain seq x y z
N MET A 1 -6.59 10.64 8.25
CA MET A 1 -6.68 9.16 8.41
C MET A 1 -5.91 8.51 7.28
N TYR A 2 -4.99 7.63 7.61
CA TYR A 2 -4.24 6.89 6.60
C TYR A 2 -5.04 5.64 6.22
N LYS A 3 -5.34 5.51 4.95
CA LYS A 3 -6.11 4.38 4.43
C LYS A 3 -5.13 3.36 3.85
N ILE A 4 -5.01 2.23 4.52
CA ILE A 4 -4.06 1.19 4.16
C ILE A 4 -4.82 -0.06 3.71
N ALA A 5 -4.63 -0.44 2.47
CA ALA A 5 -5.24 -1.65 1.92
C ALA A 5 -4.24 -2.79 1.96
N ILE A 6 -4.70 -3.96 2.34
CA ILE A 6 -3.89 -5.17 2.36
C ILE A 6 -4.65 -6.23 1.56
N CYS A 7 -4.11 -6.55 0.39
CA CYS A 7 -4.71 -7.50 -0.52
C CYS A 7 -3.91 -8.80 -0.50
N ASP A 8 -4.45 -9.81 0.15
CA ASP A 8 -3.79 -11.10 0.32
C ASP A 8 -4.85 -12.12 0.70
N ASP A 9 -4.82 -13.29 0.12
CA ASP A 9 -5.79 -14.34 0.43
C ASP A 9 -5.47 -15.04 1.76
N ASP A 10 -4.28 -14.81 2.32
CA ASP A 10 -3.88 -15.36 3.60
C ASP A 10 -4.19 -14.37 4.72
N LYS A 11 -5.22 -14.67 5.48
CA LYS A 11 -5.63 -13.83 6.62
C LYS A 11 -4.51 -13.64 7.63
N ASN A 12 -3.74 -14.69 7.88
CA ASN A 12 -2.66 -14.63 8.86
C ASN A 12 -1.59 -13.62 8.42
N TYR A 13 -1.30 -13.58 7.14
CA TYR A 13 -0.31 -12.63 6.63
C TYR A 13 -0.84 -11.19 6.69
N ARG A 14 -2.13 -11.00 6.40
CA ARG A 14 -2.73 -9.66 6.54
C ARG A 14 -2.60 -9.17 7.97
N GLU A 15 -2.89 -10.04 8.94
CA GLU A 15 -2.78 -9.68 10.35
C GLU A 15 -1.34 -9.38 10.76
N LYS A 16 -0.36 -10.09 10.19
CA LYS A 16 1.04 -9.82 10.44
C LYS A 16 1.45 -8.44 9.96
N ILE A 17 1.00 -8.06 8.78
CA ILE A 17 1.29 -6.72 8.25
C ILE A 17 0.73 -5.66 9.18
N GLU A 18 -0.53 -5.79 9.59
CA GLU A 18 -1.17 -4.83 10.48
C GLU A 18 -0.42 -4.72 11.80
N LYS A 19 -0.05 -5.86 12.37
CA LYS A 19 0.66 -5.89 13.65
C LYS A 19 2.03 -5.23 13.56
N VAL A 20 2.77 -5.48 12.49
CA VAL A 20 4.08 -4.86 12.32
C VAL A 20 3.93 -3.35 12.15
N ILE A 21 2.95 -2.91 11.38
CA ILE A 21 2.66 -1.48 11.22
C ILE A 21 2.36 -0.82 12.55
N GLU A 22 1.48 -1.43 13.34
CA GLU A 22 1.12 -0.89 14.63
C GLU A 22 2.30 -0.87 15.62
N THR A 23 3.10 -1.92 15.60
CA THR A 23 4.25 -2.03 16.49
C THR A 23 5.30 -0.99 16.20
N GLU A 24 5.50 -0.65 14.93
CA GLU A 24 6.49 0.36 14.55
C GLU A 24 6.13 1.75 15.05
N GLY A 25 4.86 2.05 15.15
CA GLY A 25 4.40 3.31 15.74
C GLY A 25 4.75 4.56 14.96
N ILE A 26 5.24 4.43 13.72
CA ILE A 26 5.58 5.58 12.87
C ILE A 26 4.32 6.36 12.52
N LEU A 27 3.23 5.64 12.22
CA LEU A 27 1.92 6.24 12.05
C LEU A 27 1.12 5.99 13.32
N PRO A 28 0.46 7.02 13.87
CA PRO A 28 -0.36 6.83 15.06
C PRO A 28 -1.50 5.84 14.77
N LYS A 29 -1.64 4.86 15.64
CA LYS A 29 -2.66 3.82 15.46
C LYS A 29 -4.06 4.40 15.28
N SER A 30 -4.36 5.46 16.00
CA SER A 30 -5.68 6.12 15.94
C SER A 30 -5.94 6.81 14.59
N GLU A 31 -4.89 6.98 13.77
CA GLU A 31 -5.02 7.62 12.46
C GLU A 31 -4.94 6.63 11.31
N ILE A 32 -4.93 5.34 11.61
CA ILE A 32 -4.84 4.31 10.59
C ILE A 32 -6.19 3.63 10.43
N ARG A 33 -6.59 3.41 9.19
CA ARG A 33 -7.73 2.58 8.86
C ARG A 33 -7.27 1.50 7.90
N PHE A 34 -7.41 0.24 8.33
CA PHE A 34 -7.03 -0.91 7.51
C PHE A 34 -8.23 -1.39 6.70
N TYR A 35 -7.97 -1.72 5.45
CA TYR A 35 -8.92 -2.33 4.55
C TYR A 35 -8.34 -3.66 4.10
N GLU A 36 -8.95 -4.76 4.53
CA GLU A 36 -8.47 -6.09 4.18
C GLU A 36 -9.26 -6.65 3.02
N TYR A 37 -8.55 -7.12 2.02
CA TYR A 37 -9.15 -7.72 0.84
C TYR A 37 -8.51 -9.08 0.59
N GLU A 38 -9.33 -10.06 0.26
CA GLU A 38 -8.84 -11.42 -0.01
C GLU A 38 -8.31 -11.57 -1.44
N SER A 39 -8.58 -10.60 -2.29
CA SER A 39 -8.16 -10.65 -3.69
C SER A 39 -8.06 -9.24 -4.27
N GLY A 40 -7.36 -9.15 -5.40
CA GLY A 40 -7.30 -7.90 -6.14
C GLY A 40 -8.67 -7.49 -6.68
N LYS A 41 -9.50 -8.48 -7.02
CA LYS A 41 -10.85 -8.21 -7.50
C LYS A 41 -11.68 -7.49 -6.42
N GLU A 42 -11.53 -7.90 -5.18
CA GLU A 42 -12.24 -7.29 -4.06
C GLU A 42 -11.78 -5.84 -3.86
N LEU A 43 -10.47 -5.59 -3.96
CA LEU A 43 -9.94 -4.24 -3.91
C LEU A 43 -10.56 -3.38 -5.01
N LEU A 44 -10.62 -3.91 -6.23
CA LEU A 44 -11.12 -3.14 -7.38
C LEU A 44 -12.61 -2.85 -7.29
N LYS A 45 -13.36 -3.66 -6.57
CA LYS A 45 -14.77 -3.37 -6.30
C LYS A 45 -14.94 -2.16 -5.38
N ASN A 46 -13.88 -1.77 -4.69
CA ASN A 46 -13.88 -0.63 -3.78
C ASN A 46 -13.04 0.52 -4.35
N ALA A 47 -13.09 0.70 -5.66
CA ALA A 47 -12.31 1.73 -6.35
C ALA A 47 -12.73 3.16 -5.99
N ASP A 48 -13.88 3.33 -5.36
CA ASP A 48 -14.31 4.62 -4.84
C ASP A 48 -13.51 5.07 -3.62
N ILE A 49 -12.80 4.14 -2.99
CA ILE A 49 -11.90 4.45 -1.88
C ILE A 49 -10.50 4.60 -2.43
N LEU A 50 -9.91 5.78 -2.27
CA LEU A 50 -8.53 6.03 -2.68
C LEU A 50 -7.61 5.74 -1.52
N HIS A 51 -7.09 4.53 -1.50
CA HIS A 51 -6.17 4.10 -0.44
C HIS A 51 -4.82 4.81 -0.59
N ASP A 52 -4.21 5.15 0.52
CA ASP A 52 -2.91 5.82 0.53
C ASP A 52 -1.76 4.85 0.36
N LEU A 53 -1.92 3.64 0.86
CA LEU A 53 -0.92 2.57 0.81
C LEU A 53 -1.63 1.28 0.47
N VAL A 54 -1.07 0.53 -0.47
CA VAL A 54 -1.63 -0.76 -0.88
C VAL A 54 -0.54 -1.82 -0.86
N PHE A 55 -0.76 -2.84 -0.05
CA PHE A 55 0.04 -4.06 -0.09
C PHE A 55 -0.66 -5.03 -1.03
N MET A 56 0.02 -5.47 -2.06
CA MET A 56 -0.56 -6.34 -3.07
C MET A 56 0.19 -7.66 -3.14
N ASP A 57 -0.49 -8.74 -2.78
CA ASP A 57 0.04 -10.07 -3.01
C ASP A 57 0.01 -10.34 -4.52
N MET A 58 1.16 -10.65 -5.08
CA MET A 58 1.28 -10.85 -6.52
C MET A 58 0.76 -12.21 -6.95
N ARG A 59 0.51 -13.10 -5.99
CA ARG A 59 -0.02 -14.42 -6.27
C ARG A 59 -1.32 -14.65 -5.52
N MET A 60 -2.44 -14.45 -6.21
CA MET A 60 -3.77 -14.65 -5.65
C MET A 60 -4.63 -15.40 -6.67
N PRO A 61 -5.60 -16.19 -6.21
CA PRO A 61 -6.53 -16.86 -7.11
C PRO A 61 -7.38 -15.83 -7.88
N GLY A 62 -7.76 -16.22 -9.11
CA GLY A 62 -8.59 -15.38 -9.96
C GLY A 62 -7.77 -14.28 -10.63
N LEU A 63 -8.17 -13.04 -10.43
CA LEU A 63 -7.43 -11.89 -10.96
C LEU A 63 -6.14 -11.74 -10.17
N ASP A 64 -5.00 -12.02 -10.80
CA ASP A 64 -3.73 -11.99 -10.12
C ASP A 64 -3.25 -10.57 -9.80
N GLY A 65 -2.19 -10.48 -8.98
CA GLY A 65 -1.66 -9.21 -8.55
C GLY A 65 -1.20 -8.32 -9.70
N ASN A 66 -0.63 -8.92 -10.74
CA ASN A 66 -0.13 -8.14 -11.89
C ASN A 66 -1.27 -7.41 -12.58
N LYS A 67 -2.38 -8.11 -12.85
CA LYS A 67 -3.53 -7.49 -13.50
C LYS A 67 -4.21 -6.48 -12.57
N SER A 68 -4.27 -6.80 -11.30
CA SER A 68 -4.87 -5.90 -10.31
C SER A 68 -4.12 -4.58 -10.23
N VAL A 69 -2.80 -4.64 -10.27
CA VAL A 69 -1.96 -3.44 -10.23
C VAL A 69 -2.23 -2.52 -11.42
N LEU A 70 -2.32 -3.09 -12.61
CA LEU A 70 -2.59 -2.29 -13.80
C LEU A 70 -3.93 -1.57 -13.68
N LYS A 71 -4.95 -2.25 -13.21
CA LYS A 71 -6.27 -1.65 -13.03
C LYS A 71 -6.30 -0.64 -11.89
N LEU A 72 -5.58 -0.92 -10.80
CA LEU A 72 -5.46 0.02 -9.69
C LEU A 72 -4.91 1.36 -10.17
N ARG A 73 -3.86 1.32 -10.99
CA ARG A 73 -3.23 2.54 -11.48
C ARG A 73 -4.10 3.35 -12.43
N GLU A 74 -5.15 2.79 -12.97
CA GLU A 74 -6.09 3.54 -13.80
C GLU A 74 -6.88 4.57 -12.98
N TYR A 75 -7.14 4.28 -11.70
CA TYR A 75 -7.92 5.18 -10.86
C TYR A 75 -7.19 5.72 -9.65
N ASN A 76 -6.09 5.11 -9.25
CA ASN A 76 -5.34 5.56 -8.07
C ASN A 76 -3.85 5.58 -8.35
N ARG A 77 -3.39 6.68 -8.90
CA ARG A 77 -1.98 6.85 -9.25
C ARG A 77 -1.12 7.28 -8.07
N ALA A 78 -1.74 7.89 -7.07
CA ALA A 78 -1.01 8.45 -5.93
C ALA A 78 -0.70 7.41 -4.86
N ALA A 79 -1.37 6.27 -4.87
CA ALA A 79 -1.16 5.25 -3.85
C ALA A 79 0.29 4.77 -3.84
N ILE A 80 0.82 4.63 -2.63
CA ILE A 80 2.11 3.98 -2.45
C ILE A 80 1.83 2.49 -2.53
N LEU A 81 2.51 1.81 -3.45
CA LEU A 81 2.25 0.41 -3.74
C LEU A 81 3.41 -0.44 -3.27
N VAL A 82 3.10 -1.53 -2.60
CA VAL A 82 4.09 -2.50 -2.12
C VAL A 82 3.68 -3.88 -2.63
N PHE A 83 4.60 -4.54 -3.32
CA PHE A 83 4.38 -5.90 -3.77
C PHE A 83 4.83 -6.87 -2.70
N CYS A 84 4.03 -7.91 -2.48
CA CYS A 84 4.35 -8.98 -1.53
C CYS A 84 4.24 -10.32 -2.26
N SER A 85 5.26 -11.15 -2.16
CA SER A 85 5.18 -12.49 -2.76
C SER A 85 6.32 -13.38 -2.28
N GLY A 86 6.08 -14.70 -2.29
CA GLY A 86 7.11 -15.68 -1.96
C GLY A 86 7.77 -16.28 -3.19
N TYR A 87 7.03 -16.40 -4.29
CA TYR A 87 7.50 -17.16 -5.46
C TYR A 87 7.31 -16.44 -6.78
N PHE A 88 6.41 -15.48 -6.81
CA PHE A 88 5.94 -14.91 -8.05
C PHE A 88 6.67 -13.61 -8.32
N GLU A 89 7.34 -13.54 -9.46
CA GLU A 89 7.97 -12.30 -9.85
C GLU A 89 6.95 -11.43 -10.59
N PRO A 90 6.93 -10.13 -10.31
CA PRO A 90 6.04 -9.23 -11.02
C PRO A 90 6.46 -9.11 -12.49
N THR A 91 5.49 -8.87 -13.36
CA THR A 91 5.75 -8.64 -14.77
C THR A 91 6.40 -7.28 -14.97
N SER A 92 7.04 -7.10 -16.14
CA SER A 92 7.58 -5.80 -16.50
C SER A 92 6.54 -4.70 -16.47
N ASP A 93 5.32 -5.01 -16.93
CA ASP A 93 4.23 -4.03 -16.92
C ASP A 93 3.82 -3.66 -15.50
N SER A 94 3.77 -4.63 -14.59
CA SER A 94 3.44 -4.34 -13.20
C SER A 94 4.47 -3.42 -12.57
N ILE A 95 5.73 -3.60 -12.90
CA ILE A 95 6.80 -2.74 -12.39
C ILE A 95 6.72 -1.36 -13.03
N ASN A 96 6.62 -1.31 -14.35
CA ASN A 96 6.68 -0.05 -15.08
C ASN A 96 5.44 0.82 -14.88
N ILE A 97 4.26 0.21 -14.87
CA ILE A 97 3.00 0.93 -14.68
C ILE A 97 2.65 1.05 -13.21
N GLY A 98 2.84 -0.04 -12.46
CA GLY A 98 2.56 -0.07 -11.03
C GLY A 98 3.49 0.81 -10.22
N GLN A 99 4.73 0.85 -10.59
CA GLN A 99 5.77 1.64 -9.91
C GLN A 99 5.76 1.41 -8.40
N PRO A 100 6.00 0.15 -7.96
CA PRO A 100 5.98 -0.15 -6.53
C PRO A 100 7.13 0.56 -5.82
N PHE A 101 6.85 1.02 -4.62
CA PHE A 101 7.88 1.63 -3.79
C PHE A 101 8.82 0.60 -3.21
N ARG A 102 8.27 -0.56 -2.82
CA ARG A 102 9.04 -1.66 -2.23
C ARG A 102 8.47 -3.01 -2.65
N TYR A 103 9.33 -4.01 -2.56
CA TYR A 103 8.97 -5.41 -2.76
C TYR A 103 9.27 -6.15 -1.45
N ILE A 104 8.27 -6.82 -0.91
CA ILE A 104 8.44 -7.61 0.30
C ILE A 104 8.40 -9.09 -0.06
N MET A 105 9.46 -9.81 0.28
CA MET A 105 9.51 -11.25 0.13
C MET A 105 8.85 -11.89 1.34
N LYS A 106 7.94 -12.83 1.11
CA LYS A 106 7.36 -13.61 2.21
C LYS A 106 8.37 -14.67 2.61
N ASP A 107 9.22 -14.33 3.55
CA ASP A 107 10.29 -15.21 3.99
C ASP A 107 10.03 -15.74 5.40
N LEU A 108 10.86 -16.68 5.80
CA LEU A 108 10.80 -17.25 7.13
C LEU A 108 11.09 -16.17 8.17
N HIS A 109 10.29 -16.12 9.22
CA HIS A 109 10.41 -15.13 10.30
C HIS A 109 10.09 -13.70 9.87
N ASP A 110 9.51 -13.50 8.68
CA ASP A 110 9.04 -12.20 8.20
C ASP A 110 10.13 -11.11 8.23
N ARG A 111 11.35 -11.49 7.89
CA ARG A 111 12.48 -10.56 7.92
C ARG A 111 12.33 -9.43 6.92
N SER A 112 11.90 -9.77 5.71
CA SER A 112 11.72 -8.76 4.66
C SER A 112 10.62 -7.78 5.05
N LEU A 113 9.51 -8.28 5.58
CA LEU A 113 8.41 -7.44 6.04
C LEU A 113 8.90 -6.46 7.12
N LYS A 114 9.57 -6.98 8.14
CA LYS A 114 10.03 -6.14 9.26
C LYS A 114 11.08 -5.13 8.83
N ARG A 115 11.91 -5.48 7.85
CA ARG A 115 12.95 -4.59 7.34
C ARG A 115 12.36 -3.44 6.51
N GLU A 116 11.35 -3.73 5.68
CA GLU A 116 10.83 -2.74 4.74
C GLU A 116 9.75 -1.83 5.33
N ILE A 117 9.02 -2.29 6.33
CA ILE A 117 7.90 -1.51 6.88
C ILE A 117 8.31 -0.11 7.35
N PRO A 118 9.41 0.09 8.09
CA PRO A 118 9.77 1.44 8.52
C PRO A 118 9.92 2.42 7.36
N ALA A 119 10.58 2.02 6.29
CA ALA A 119 10.76 2.87 5.11
C ALA A 119 9.43 3.16 4.44
N ILE A 120 8.55 2.16 4.38
CA ILE A 120 7.23 2.31 3.77
C ILE A 120 6.39 3.31 4.57
N LEU A 121 6.35 3.16 5.89
CA LEU A 121 5.55 4.04 6.74
C LEU A 121 6.08 5.47 6.74
N SER A 122 7.40 5.63 6.70
CA SER A 122 8.00 6.96 6.59
C SER A 122 7.63 7.62 5.28
N LYS A 123 7.60 6.84 4.20
CA LYS A 123 7.17 7.34 2.90
C LYS A 123 5.71 7.78 2.91
N VAL A 124 4.85 6.97 3.53
CA VAL A 124 3.42 7.30 3.65
C VAL A 124 3.24 8.57 4.45
N LYS A 125 3.94 8.67 5.58
CA LYS A 125 3.83 9.84 6.44
C LYS A 125 4.27 11.11 5.73
N LEU A 126 5.38 11.03 5.01
CA LEU A 126 5.91 12.17 4.27
C LEU A 126 4.98 12.55 3.12
N HIS A 127 4.51 11.56 2.39
CA HIS A 127 3.69 11.78 1.20
C HIS A 127 2.28 12.25 1.55
N CYS A 128 1.63 11.60 2.49
CA CYS A 128 0.24 11.89 2.86
C CYS A 128 0.14 12.92 3.98
N GLY A 129 1.10 12.92 4.90
CA GLY A 129 1.15 13.91 5.97
C GLY A 129 1.29 15.31 5.42
N ASP A 130 2.14 15.48 4.43
CA ASP A 130 2.32 16.77 3.79
C ASP A 130 1.07 17.23 3.05
N SER A 131 0.26 16.29 2.58
CA SER A 131 -0.96 16.64 1.85
C SER A 131 -1.97 17.35 2.74
N SER A 132 -1.87 17.16 4.04
CA SER A 132 -2.73 17.86 4.99
C SER A 132 -2.17 19.22 5.36
N VAL A 133 -0.94 19.49 5.02
CA VAL A 133 -0.31 20.77 5.32
C VAL A 133 -0.70 21.78 4.27
N THR A 134 -1.30 22.84 4.72
CA THR A 134 -1.66 23.95 3.86
C THR A 134 -0.63 25.01 4.04
N VAL A 135 0.10 25.29 3.00
CA VAL A 135 1.05 26.36 3.03
C VAL A 135 0.38 27.61 2.52
N THR A 136 0.35 28.62 3.33
CA THR A 136 -0.21 29.89 2.92
C THR A 136 0.93 30.86 2.76
N SER A 137 1.16 31.23 1.54
CA SER A 137 2.15 32.22 1.22
C SER A 137 1.46 33.39 0.59
N ALA A 138 1.56 34.53 1.18
CA ALA A 138 0.85 35.71 0.70
C ALA A 138 -0.65 35.47 0.62
N GLY A 139 -1.18 34.75 1.57
CA GLY A 139 -2.60 34.46 1.61
C GLY A 139 -3.04 33.36 0.65
N ARG A 140 -2.10 32.71 0.04
CA ARG A 140 -2.41 31.68 -0.96
C ARG A 140 -2.09 30.30 -0.44
N VAL A 141 -3.01 29.39 -0.64
CA VAL A 141 -2.82 28.01 -0.28
C VAL A 141 -2.04 27.28 -1.36
N ILE A 142 -0.99 26.61 -0.95
CA ILE A 142 -0.21 25.80 -1.85
C ILE A 142 -0.27 24.39 -1.35
N ARG A 143 -1.19 23.66 -1.92
CA ARG A 143 -1.38 22.33 -1.45
C ARG A 143 -1.64 21.45 -2.62
N ILE A 144 -0.71 20.65 -3.00
CA ILE A 144 -0.84 19.81 -4.15
C ILE A 144 -0.40 18.42 -3.78
N TYR A 145 -1.37 17.60 -3.65
CA TYR A 145 -1.09 16.23 -3.40
C TYR A 145 -2.02 15.36 -4.09
N THR A 146 -1.52 14.35 -4.54
CA THR A 146 -2.33 13.35 -5.19
C THR A 146 -1.98 11.99 -4.65
#